data_7237b76857dee12b366e3aa2e0f502a1
#
_entry.id   7237b76857dee12b366e3aa2e0f502a1
#
_cell.length_a   1.000
_cell.length_b   1.000
_cell.length_c   1.000
_cell.angle_alpha   90.00
_cell.angle_beta   90.00
_cell.angle_gamma   90.00
#
_symmetry.space_group_name_H-M   'P 1'
#
loop_
_entity.id
_entity.type
_entity.pdbx_description
1 polymer ?
#
loop_
_entity_poly.entity_id
_entity_poly.type
_entity_poly.pdbx_seq_one_letter_code
_entity_poly.pdbx_strand_id
1 'polypeptide(L)'
;MKKNKIKTIINLIILISIIILIPNKTKASEKKEGIENFPESYRPYLEELNKKYPNWKFIALYTGLDWNYAIANENIFGKNLVPLSYNDRWKNTKQGEYNVEVDAGWVDSSKQAVEYAMDPRNFLNYVRIFQFENLSQNENNSNIDTIEKILYGTEFNNRIVEYYDSAGNKITTSDKYSTLILNAAMTSKVSSYHLAARIKQEVGPFLSHASISGTVEGFKGLYNFYNIGATSSSEPMGAIKNGLQYAKDGRGASEATKKKYLIPWDTKAKAVTGGAIFIGESYINVGQNTIYLQKFDVNDDRGGILFTHQYMTNVLAPYSESKST
;
A
#
# COMPACT_ATOMS: atom_id res chain seq x y z
N MET A 1 -41.47 -26.66 34.71
CA MET A 1 -41.84 -25.46 33.91
C MET A 1 -40.77 -24.33 33.91
N LYS A 2 -40.00 -24.07 34.96
CA LYS A 2 -39.00 -22.97 35.00
C LYS A 2 -37.76 -23.18 34.10
N LYS A 3 -37.25 -24.38 33.96
CA LYS A 3 -36.04 -24.67 33.11
C LYS A 3 -36.26 -24.44 31.62
N ASN A 4 -37.45 -24.66 31.07
CA ASN A 4 -37.74 -24.46 29.66
C ASN A 4 -37.90 -22.98 29.27
N LYS A 5 -38.40 -22.13 30.19
CA LYS A 5 -38.50 -20.69 29.95
C LYS A 5 -37.14 -20.00 29.91
N ILE A 6 -36.17 -20.45 30.73
CA ILE A 6 -34.79 -19.92 30.73
C ILE A 6 -34.07 -20.26 29.43
N LYS A 7 -34.20 -21.51 28.93
CA LYS A 7 -33.61 -21.91 27.63
C LYS A 7 -34.20 -21.10 26.45
N THR A 8 -35.50 -20.84 26.48
CA THR A 8 -36.17 -20.05 25.43
C THR A 8 -35.71 -18.59 25.44
N ILE A 9 -35.52 -17.98 26.65
CA ILE A 9 -35.02 -16.62 26.79
C ILE A 9 -33.56 -16.51 26.37
N ILE A 10 -32.69 -17.48 26.70
CA ILE A 10 -31.30 -17.51 26.29
C ILE A 10 -31.16 -17.66 24.76
N ASN A 11 -31.96 -18.53 24.17
CA ASN A 11 -31.98 -18.70 22.70
C ASN A 11 -32.51 -17.43 21.98
N LEU A 12 -33.48 -16.71 22.57
CA LEU A 12 -33.99 -15.45 22.03
C LEU A 12 -32.97 -14.32 22.13
N ILE A 13 -32.20 -14.25 23.23
CA ILE A 13 -31.12 -13.28 23.42
C ILE A 13 -29.95 -13.54 22.45
N ILE A 14 -29.59 -14.81 22.23
CA ILE A 14 -28.58 -15.20 21.25
C ILE A 14 -29.06 -14.88 19.83
N LEU A 15 -30.32 -15.11 19.50
CA LEU A 15 -30.90 -14.78 18.20
C LEU A 15 -30.95 -13.27 17.96
N ILE A 16 -31.28 -12.47 18.98
CA ILE A 16 -31.27 -11.00 18.91
C ILE A 16 -29.84 -10.48 18.83
N SER A 17 -28.87 -11.09 19.51
CA SER A 17 -27.45 -10.73 19.40
C SER A 17 -26.86 -11.05 18.01
N ILE A 18 -27.34 -12.11 17.36
CA ILE A 18 -26.93 -12.46 15.97
C ILE A 18 -27.59 -11.53 14.95
N ILE A 19 -28.79 -11.03 15.21
CA ILE A 19 -29.50 -10.07 14.30
C ILE A 19 -28.83 -8.68 14.38
N ILE A 20 -28.22 -8.29 15.49
CA ILE A 20 -27.48 -7.03 15.62
C ILE A 20 -26.09 -7.09 14.94
N LEU A 21 -25.60 -8.31 14.62
CA LEU A 21 -24.34 -8.56 13.90
C LEU A 21 -24.51 -8.80 12.40
N ILE A 22 -25.70 -8.59 11.83
CA ILE A 22 -25.80 -8.49 10.37
C ILE A 22 -25.19 -7.14 9.99
N PRO A 23 -23.99 -7.10 9.37
CA PRO A 23 -23.47 -5.85 8.87
C PRO A 23 -24.56 -5.29 7.95
N ASN A 24 -25.01 -4.06 8.18
CA ASN A 24 -25.77 -3.34 7.19
C ASN A 24 -25.03 -3.57 5.87
N LYS A 25 -25.68 -4.19 4.88
CA LYS A 25 -25.10 -4.31 3.54
C LYS A 25 -24.75 -2.90 3.13
N THR A 26 -23.46 -2.58 3.24
CA THR A 26 -22.94 -1.33 2.75
C THR A 26 -23.31 -1.27 1.27
N LYS A 27 -23.92 -0.17 0.86
CA LYS A 27 -24.18 0.07 -0.55
C LYS A 27 -22.83 -0.05 -1.25
N ALA A 28 -22.75 -0.80 -2.36
CA ALA A 28 -21.50 -0.92 -3.10
C ALA A 28 -20.88 0.47 -3.33
N SER A 29 -19.57 0.56 -3.23
CA SER A 29 -18.87 1.83 -3.43
C SER A 29 -19.13 2.37 -4.85
N GLU A 30 -19.34 3.67 -4.96
CA GLU A 30 -19.63 4.35 -6.23
C GLU A 30 -18.52 5.35 -6.54
N LYS A 31 -18.01 5.34 -7.79
CA LYS A 31 -16.98 6.25 -8.28
C LYS A 31 -17.57 7.20 -9.30
N LYS A 32 -17.34 8.51 -9.15
CA LYS A 32 -17.80 9.57 -10.08
C LYS A 32 -16.66 10.53 -10.37
N GLU A 33 -16.34 10.71 -11.66
CA GLU A 33 -15.33 11.69 -12.09
C GLU A 33 -15.94 13.10 -12.12
N GLY A 34 -15.15 14.09 -11.70
CA GLY A 34 -15.50 15.51 -11.71
C GLY A 34 -15.67 16.09 -10.30
N ILE A 35 -15.21 17.34 -10.11
CA ILE A 35 -15.24 18.04 -8.81
C ILE A 35 -16.67 18.27 -8.33
N GLU A 36 -17.61 18.48 -9.24
CA GLU A 36 -19.05 18.65 -8.98
C GLU A 36 -19.68 17.44 -8.31
N ASN A 37 -19.05 16.26 -8.40
CA ASN A 37 -19.51 15.03 -7.75
C ASN A 37 -19.01 14.87 -6.32
N PHE A 38 -18.15 15.79 -5.83
CA PHE A 38 -17.73 15.80 -4.44
C PHE A 38 -18.74 16.56 -3.56
N PRO A 39 -18.86 16.25 -2.26
CA PRO A 39 -19.61 17.08 -1.32
C PRO A 39 -19.10 18.52 -1.32
N GLU A 40 -19.97 19.48 -1.08
CA GLU A 40 -19.65 20.93 -1.13
C GLU A 40 -18.42 21.29 -0.28
N SER A 41 -18.26 20.65 0.88
CA SER A 41 -17.12 20.90 1.78
C SER A 41 -15.76 20.52 1.24
N TYR A 42 -15.67 19.75 0.15
CA TYR A 42 -14.43 19.34 -0.51
C TYR A 42 -14.08 20.26 -1.70
N ARG A 43 -15.10 20.78 -2.40
CA ARG A 43 -14.96 21.45 -3.69
C ARG A 43 -13.98 22.64 -3.68
N PRO A 44 -13.98 23.55 -2.70
CA PRO A 44 -13.06 24.68 -2.70
C PRO A 44 -11.58 24.27 -2.77
N TYR A 45 -11.20 23.21 -2.05
CA TYR A 45 -9.82 22.69 -2.07
C TYR A 45 -9.46 22.06 -3.42
N LEU A 46 -10.39 21.30 -3.99
CA LEU A 46 -10.19 20.64 -5.29
C LEU A 46 -10.16 21.64 -6.45
N GLU A 47 -10.97 22.69 -6.40
CA GLU A 47 -10.97 23.77 -7.38
C GLU A 47 -9.65 24.55 -7.36
N GLU A 48 -9.07 24.80 -6.19
CA GLU A 48 -7.75 25.42 -6.06
C GLU A 48 -6.67 24.55 -6.69
N LEU A 49 -6.69 23.25 -6.42
CA LEU A 49 -5.79 22.29 -7.03
C LEU A 49 -5.95 22.18 -8.54
N ASN A 50 -7.19 22.18 -9.04
CA ASN A 50 -7.49 22.13 -10.47
C ASN A 50 -7.01 23.38 -11.23
N LYS A 51 -7.10 24.56 -10.62
CA LYS A 51 -6.53 25.80 -11.20
C LYS A 51 -5.02 25.67 -11.40
N LYS A 52 -4.32 25.03 -10.46
CA LYS A 52 -2.87 24.87 -10.51
C LYS A 52 -2.45 23.69 -11.39
N TYR A 53 -3.25 22.63 -11.42
CA TYR A 53 -2.99 21.39 -12.13
C TYR A 53 -4.20 20.98 -12.99
N PRO A 54 -4.48 21.68 -14.10
CA PRO A 54 -5.71 21.52 -14.88
C PRO A 54 -5.84 20.14 -15.56
N ASN A 55 -4.75 19.39 -15.66
CA ASN A 55 -4.74 18.03 -16.23
C ASN A 55 -5.02 16.92 -15.20
N TRP A 56 -5.17 17.28 -13.92
CA TRP A 56 -5.52 16.30 -12.91
C TRP A 56 -7.00 15.93 -13.00
N LYS A 57 -7.29 14.66 -12.85
CA LYS A 57 -8.66 14.15 -12.79
C LYS A 57 -9.01 13.83 -11.34
N PHE A 58 -10.13 14.35 -10.88
CA PHE A 58 -10.64 14.11 -9.53
C PHE A 58 -11.79 13.14 -9.59
N ILE A 59 -11.69 12.04 -8.83
CA ILE A 59 -12.69 10.97 -8.79
C ILE A 59 -13.22 10.87 -7.36
N ALA A 60 -14.51 11.18 -7.17
CA ALA A 60 -15.19 11.00 -5.90
C ALA A 60 -15.46 9.50 -5.67
N LEU A 61 -14.99 8.97 -4.53
CA LEU A 61 -15.29 7.63 -4.06
C LEU A 61 -16.29 7.70 -2.91
N TYR A 62 -17.51 7.23 -3.14
CA TYR A 62 -18.54 7.09 -2.13
C TYR A 62 -18.52 5.69 -1.56
N THR A 63 -18.08 5.53 -0.31
CA THR A 63 -17.99 4.23 0.36
C THR A 63 -19.33 3.75 0.90
N GLY A 64 -20.32 4.64 1.02
CA GLY A 64 -21.62 4.34 1.64
C GLY A 64 -21.55 4.12 3.15
N LEU A 65 -20.40 4.37 3.78
CA LEU A 65 -20.21 4.18 5.23
C LEU A 65 -20.67 5.41 6.01
N ASP A 66 -21.32 5.16 7.15
CA ASP A 66 -21.54 6.19 8.16
C ASP A 66 -20.22 6.59 8.82
N TRP A 67 -20.03 7.91 9.04
CA TRP A 67 -18.80 8.43 9.61
C TRP A 67 -18.51 7.89 11.01
N ASN A 68 -19.53 7.88 11.89
CA ASN A 68 -19.34 7.42 13.26
C ASN A 68 -19.05 5.91 13.31
N TYR A 69 -19.67 5.15 12.41
CA TYR A 69 -19.37 3.73 12.22
C TYR A 69 -17.92 3.52 11.79
N ALA A 70 -17.43 4.27 10.81
CA ALA A 70 -16.05 4.18 10.35
C ALA A 70 -15.06 4.54 11.47
N ILE A 71 -15.29 5.64 12.17
CA ILE A 71 -14.45 6.05 13.30
C ILE A 71 -14.47 5.02 14.43
N ALA A 72 -15.60 4.43 14.76
CA ALA A 72 -15.69 3.41 15.81
C ALA A 72 -14.88 2.16 15.47
N ASN A 73 -14.83 1.76 14.19
CA ASN A 73 -14.03 0.61 13.71
C ASN A 73 -12.54 0.91 13.61
N GLU A 74 -12.16 2.17 13.51
CA GLU A 74 -10.75 2.59 13.49
C GLU A 74 -10.22 2.98 14.88
N ASN A 75 -11.06 3.48 15.78
CA ASN A 75 -10.67 3.88 17.13
C ASN A 75 -10.70 2.69 18.13
N ILE A 76 -10.03 1.61 17.74
CA ILE A 76 -9.85 0.40 18.55
C ILE A 76 -8.43 0.41 19.09
N PHE A 77 -8.25 0.12 20.39
CA PHE A 77 -6.93 0.11 21.05
C PHE A 77 -5.90 -0.74 20.29
N GLY A 78 -4.73 -0.17 20.05
CA GLY A 78 -3.62 -0.82 19.34
C GLY A 78 -3.74 -0.88 17.82
N LYS A 79 -4.87 -0.48 17.24
CA LYS A 79 -5.10 -0.51 15.80
C LYS A 79 -4.44 0.66 15.08
N ASN A 80 -4.53 1.83 15.66
CA ASN A 80 -3.94 3.07 15.14
C ASN A 80 -3.00 3.67 16.16
N LEU A 81 -1.75 3.88 15.76
CA LEU A 81 -0.70 4.36 16.64
C LEU A 81 -0.19 5.73 16.21
N VAL A 82 0.31 6.49 17.18
CA VAL A 82 1.07 7.73 16.99
C VAL A 82 2.39 7.63 17.71
N PRO A 83 3.45 8.37 17.28
CA PRO A 83 4.71 8.43 18.02
C PRO A 83 4.52 8.91 19.46
N LEU A 84 5.21 8.31 20.41
CA LEU A 84 5.22 8.72 21.82
C LEU A 84 5.55 10.21 21.98
N SER A 85 6.38 10.79 21.11
CA SER A 85 6.78 12.19 21.09
C SER A 85 5.69 13.18 20.70
N TYR A 86 4.52 12.70 20.20
CA TYR A 86 3.42 13.57 19.79
C TYR A 86 2.75 14.21 21.02
N ASN A 87 2.06 15.35 20.78
CA ASN A 87 1.26 16.03 21.79
C ASN A 87 0.15 15.12 22.33
N ASP A 88 -0.20 15.26 23.63
CA ASP A 88 -1.14 14.38 24.32
C ASP A 88 -2.54 14.34 23.68
N ARG A 89 -2.99 15.41 23.03
CA ARG A 89 -4.28 15.41 22.29
C ARG A 89 -4.37 14.32 21.20
N TRP A 90 -3.23 13.88 20.70
CA TRP A 90 -3.16 12.83 19.67
C TRP A 90 -3.07 11.41 20.24
N LYS A 91 -2.92 11.28 21.56
CA LYS A 91 -2.74 10.02 22.28
C LYS A 91 -4.02 9.61 22.99
N ASN A 92 -4.26 8.31 23.10
CA ASN A 92 -5.42 7.78 23.81
C ASN A 92 -5.21 7.89 25.33
N THR A 93 -6.14 8.58 26.02
CA THR A 93 -6.09 8.82 27.46
C THR A 93 -7.00 7.92 28.28
N LYS A 94 -7.81 7.07 27.62
CA LYS A 94 -8.89 6.32 28.28
C LYS A 94 -8.43 5.28 29.30
N GLN A 95 -7.15 4.92 29.30
CA GLN A 95 -6.60 3.95 30.26
C GLN A 95 -5.87 4.60 31.44
N GLY A 96 -5.97 5.92 31.60
CA GLY A 96 -5.34 6.64 32.71
C GLY A 96 -3.83 6.82 32.60
N GLU A 97 -3.20 6.24 31.59
CA GLU A 97 -1.78 6.32 31.32
C GLU A 97 -1.55 6.73 29.88
N TYR A 98 -1.14 7.98 29.66
CA TYR A 98 -0.90 8.58 28.32
C TYR A 98 0.19 7.92 27.50
N ASN A 99 0.96 6.99 28.06
CA ASN A 99 2.21 6.53 27.48
C ASN A 99 2.38 5.01 27.59
N VAL A 100 1.29 4.23 27.54
CA VAL A 100 1.41 2.79 27.37
C VAL A 100 1.91 2.53 25.96
N GLU A 101 3.17 2.15 25.82
CA GLU A 101 3.74 1.75 24.54
C GLU A 101 3.05 0.48 24.07
N VAL A 102 2.44 0.56 22.88
CA VAL A 102 1.89 -0.61 22.16
C VAL A 102 2.99 -1.27 21.36
N ASP A 103 3.90 -0.45 20.81
CA ASP A 103 5.14 -0.85 20.14
C ASP A 103 6.22 0.16 20.50
N ALA A 104 7.50 -0.22 20.38
CA ALA A 104 8.64 0.60 20.80
C ALA A 104 8.59 2.04 20.24
N GLY A 105 8.39 3.03 21.10
CA GLY A 105 8.24 4.44 20.75
C GLY A 105 6.86 4.83 20.17
N TRP A 106 5.85 3.94 20.18
CA TRP A 106 4.51 4.17 19.64
C TRP A 106 3.43 3.89 20.68
N VAL A 107 2.45 4.77 20.74
CA VAL A 107 1.30 4.68 21.65
C VAL A 107 -0.01 4.70 20.89
N ASP A 108 -1.07 4.22 21.52
CA ASP A 108 -2.39 4.23 20.93
C ASP A 108 -2.88 5.65 20.61
N SER A 109 -3.48 5.82 19.45
CA SER A 109 -3.96 7.12 18.98
C SER A 109 -5.26 7.52 19.66
N SER A 110 -5.46 8.82 19.88
CA SER A 110 -6.76 9.34 20.32
C SER A 110 -7.80 9.25 19.20
N LYS A 111 -9.07 9.26 19.58
CA LYS A 111 -10.17 9.40 18.62
C LYS A 111 -10.00 10.62 17.72
N GLN A 112 -9.51 11.75 18.27
CA GLN A 112 -9.24 12.96 17.50
C GLN A 112 -8.16 12.75 16.43
N ALA A 113 -7.14 11.95 16.73
CA ALA A 113 -6.09 11.61 15.76
C ALA A 113 -6.66 10.76 14.61
N VAL A 114 -7.51 9.78 14.94
CA VAL A 114 -8.19 8.95 13.94
C VAL A 114 -9.11 9.79 13.06
N GLU A 115 -9.96 10.63 13.66
CA GLU A 115 -10.86 11.54 12.94
C GLU A 115 -10.08 12.48 12.00
N TYR A 116 -8.98 13.05 12.49
CA TYR A 116 -8.12 13.91 11.67
C TYR A 116 -7.52 13.16 10.48
N ALA A 117 -6.99 11.95 10.71
CA ALA A 117 -6.32 11.16 9.68
C ALA A 117 -7.30 10.61 8.63
N MET A 118 -8.53 10.29 9.04
CA MET A 118 -9.55 9.75 8.15
C MET A 118 -10.32 10.83 7.37
N ASP A 119 -10.32 12.10 7.80
CA ASP A 119 -11.00 13.17 7.06
C ASP A 119 -10.14 13.65 5.89
N PRO A 120 -10.49 13.34 4.64
CA PRO A 120 -9.67 13.71 3.47
C PRO A 120 -9.45 15.21 3.33
N ARG A 121 -10.37 16.06 3.85
CA ARG A 121 -10.29 17.53 3.73
C ARG A 121 -9.03 18.10 4.39
N ASN A 122 -8.48 17.42 5.39
CA ASN A 122 -7.21 17.80 6.05
C ASN A 122 -5.98 17.65 5.13
N PHE A 123 -6.14 16.99 3.98
CA PHE A 123 -5.05 16.61 3.09
C PHE A 123 -5.21 17.07 1.64
N LEU A 124 -6.28 17.82 1.31
CA LEU A 124 -6.55 18.29 -0.04
C LEU A 124 -5.71 19.55 -0.38
N ASN A 125 -4.40 19.39 -0.40
CA ASN A 125 -3.45 20.41 -0.87
C ASN A 125 -2.32 19.75 -1.69
N TYR A 126 -1.55 20.57 -2.41
CA TYR A 126 -0.56 20.08 -3.39
C TYR A 126 0.56 19.18 -2.81
N VAL A 127 0.74 19.14 -1.49
CA VAL A 127 1.75 18.27 -0.83
C VAL A 127 1.13 16.98 -0.30
N ARG A 128 -0.11 17.06 0.21
CA ARG A 128 -0.71 15.98 1.00
C ARG A 128 -1.68 15.10 0.20
N ILE A 129 -2.12 15.60 -0.97
CA ILE A 129 -3.13 14.92 -1.79
C ILE A 129 -2.66 13.58 -2.36
N PHE A 130 -1.36 13.38 -2.52
CA PHE A 130 -0.82 12.17 -3.16
C PHE A 130 -1.13 10.86 -2.43
N GLN A 131 -1.55 10.90 -1.17
CA GLN A 131 -2.09 9.70 -0.51
C GLN A 131 -3.39 9.18 -1.16
N PHE A 132 -4.05 9.99 -1.96
CA PHE A 132 -5.25 9.65 -2.74
C PHE A 132 -4.94 9.37 -4.22
N GLU A 133 -3.67 9.38 -4.63
CA GLU A 133 -3.29 9.04 -6.00
C GLU A 133 -3.73 7.64 -6.36
N ASN A 134 -4.35 7.50 -7.55
CA ASN A 134 -4.75 6.19 -8.06
C ASN A 134 -3.52 5.42 -8.54
N LEU A 135 -3.17 4.38 -7.82
CA LEU A 135 -2.01 3.51 -8.06
C LEU A 135 -2.27 2.39 -9.09
N SER A 136 -3.48 2.31 -9.65
CA SER A 136 -3.77 1.37 -10.75
C SER A 136 -3.20 1.87 -12.06
N GLN A 137 -2.74 0.94 -12.91
CA GLN A 137 -2.27 1.24 -14.25
C GLN A 137 -3.43 1.73 -15.14
N ASN A 138 -3.21 2.81 -15.85
CA ASN A 138 -4.15 3.41 -16.79
C ASN A 138 -3.41 4.24 -17.87
N GLU A 139 -4.13 4.80 -18.83
CA GLU A 139 -3.54 5.58 -19.92
C GLU A 139 -2.76 6.83 -19.45
N ASN A 140 -3.17 7.45 -18.33
CA ASN A 140 -2.55 8.69 -17.84
C ASN A 140 -1.20 8.42 -17.16
N ASN A 141 -0.88 7.18 -16.78
CA ASN A 141 0.39 6.80 -16.15
C ASN A 141 1.22 5.82 -17.01
N SER A 142 1.10 5.93 -18.34
CA SER A 142 1.79 5.06 -19.32
C SER A 142 2.86 5.80 -20.14
N ASN A 143 3.23 7.03 -19.77
CA ASN A 143 4.17 7.84 -20.55
C ASN A 143 5.61 7.53 -20.15
N ILE A 144 6.42 7.02 -21.09
CA ILE A 144 7.83 6.66 -20.90
C ILE A 144 8.68 7.87 -20.50
N ASP A 145 8.45 9.04 -21.06
CA ASP A 145 9.23 10.24 -20.72
C ASP A 145 9.00 10.67 -19.26
N THR A 146 7.78 10.43 -18.74
CA THR A 146 7.49 10.68 -17.32
C THR A 146 8.17 9.65 -16.42
N ILE A 147 8.21 8.38 -16.83
CA ILE A 147 8.99 7.35 -16.10
C ILE A 147 10.46 7.76 -16.06
N GLU A 148 11.04 8.19 -17.19
CA GLU A 148 12.42 8.68 -17.22
C GLU A 148 12.66 9.90 -16.34
N LYS A 149 11.69 10.84 -16.23
CA LYS A 149 11.77 11.96 -15.29
C LYS A 149 11.77 11.49 -13.83
N ILE A 150 10.97 10.47 -13.47
CA ILE A 150 10.98 9.88 -12.13
C ILE A 150 12.34 9.24 -11.84
N LEU A 151 12.93 8.56 -12.83
CA LEU A 151 14.23 7.92 -12.72
C LEU A 151 15.41 8.91 -12.82
N TYR A 152 15.16 10.18 -13.10
CA TYR A 152 16.21 11.19 -13.20
C TYR A 152 17.05 11.27 -11.92
N GLY A 153 18.37 11.42 -12.11
CA GLY A 153 19.34 11.42 -11.01
C GLY A 153 19.72 10.02 -10.50
N THR A 154 19.25 8.95 -11.16
CA THR A 154 19.64 7.57 -10.87
C THR A 154 20.37 6.93 -12.06
N GLU A 155 21.07 5.82 -11.83
CA GLU A 155 21.71 5.02 -12.89
C GLU A 155 20.70 4.26 -13.77
N PHE A 156 19.41 4.25 -13.41
CA PHE A 156 18.33 3.65 -14.21
C PHE A 156 17.89 4.55 -15.37
N ASN A 157 18.13 5.87 -15.25
CA ASN A 157 17.67 6.86 -16.23
C ASN A 157 18.31 6.65 -17.60
N ASN A 158 17.50 6.50 -18.63
CA ASN A 158 17.93 6.23 -20.01
C ASN A 158 18.86 5.02 -20.18
N ARG A 159 18.91 4.12 -19.22
CA ARG A 159 19.84 2.98 -19.17
C ARG A 159 19.22 1.72 -19.76
N ILE A 160 19.97 1.06 -20.66
CA ILE A 160 19.65 -0.29 -21.13
C ILE A 160 19.80 -1.30 -19.98
N VAL A 161 18.91 -2.27 -19.91
CA VAL A 161 18.91 -3.31 -18.88
C VAL A 161 20.03 -4.31 -19.16
N GLU A 162 20.97 -4.41 -18.24
CA GLU A 162 22.03 -5.41 -18.24
C GLU A 162 21.94 -6.23 -16.93
N TYR A 163 22.23 -7.52 -16.99
CA TYR A 163 22.23 -8.38 -15.81
C TYR A 163 23.22 -9.53 -15.96
N TYR A 164 23.53 -10.24 -14.89
CA TYR A 164 24.34 -11.44 -14.88
C TYR A 164 23.46 -12.68 -14.71
N ASP A 165 23.70 -13.73 -15.48
CA ASP A 165 23.06 -15.03 -15.22
C ASP A 165 23.71 -15.75 -14.01
N SER A 166 23.21 -16.92 -13.66
CA SER A 166 23.74 -17.73 -12.55
C SER A 166 25.17 -18.22 -12.79
N ALA A 167 25.64 -18.29 -14.04
CA ALA A 167 27.00 -18.65 -14.43
C ALA A 167 27.96 -17.44 -14.40
N GLY A 168 27.40 -16.23 -14.20
CA GLY A 168 28.19 -14.98 -14.20
C GLY A 168 28.38 -14.34 -15.56
N ASN A 169 27.70 -14.83 -16.62
CA ASN A 169 27.75 -14.21 -17.93
C ASN A 169 26.92 -12.92 -17.93
N LYS A 170 27.49 -11.84 -18.50
CA LYS A 170 26.79 -10.59 -18.69
C LYS A 170 25.84 -10.66 -19.87
N ILE A 171 24.58 -10.38 -19.62
CA ILE A 171 23.52 -10.31 -20.64
C ILE A 171 23.11 -8.85 -20.81
N THR A 172 23.05 -8.36 -22.05
CA THR A 172 22.56 -7.03 -22.43
C THR A 172 21.25 -7.20 -23.21
N THR A 173 20.19 -6.54 -22.78
CA THR A 173 18.89 -6.56 -23.48
C THR A 173 18.79 -5.40 -24.47
N SER A 174 17.67 -5.32 -25.21
CA SER A 174 17.34 -4.16 -26.04
C SER A 174 16.56 -3.07 -25.27
N ASP A 175 15.97 -3.43 -24.12
CA ASP A 175 15.06 -2.56 -23.40
C ASP A 175 15.75 -1.65 -22.40
N LYS A 176 15.24 -0.43 -22.25
CA LYS A 176 15.58 0.45 -21.14
C LYS A 176 14.79 0.06 -19.88
N TYR A 177 15.25 0.51 -18.70
CA TYR A 177 14.52 0.33 -17.44
C TYR A 177 13.12 0.95 -17.49
N SER A 178 12.94 2.09 -18.15
CA SER A 178 11.63 2.71 -18.34
C SER A 178 10.66 1.82 -19.11
N THR A 179 11.12 1.16 -20.19
CA THR A 179 10.32 0.19 -20.95
C THR A 179 10.01 -1.04 -20.12
N LEU A 180 10.99 -1.57 -19.40
CA LEU A 180 10.81 -2.71 -18.49
C LEU A 180 9.75 -2.40 -17.41
N ILE A 181 9.81 -1.22 -16.80
CA ILE A 181 8.85 -0.78 -15.77
C ILE A 181 7.46 -0.63 -16.38
N LEU A 182 7.33 -0.03 -17.57
CA LEU A 182 6.04 0.09 -18.25
C LEU A 182 5.43 -1.28 -18.57
N ASN A 183 6.22 -2.22 -19.09
CA ASN A 183 5.76 -3.59 -19.36
C ASN A 183 5.34 -4.33 -18.09
N ALA A 184 6.06 -4.15 -16.99
CA ALA A 184 5.69 -4.68 -15.68
C ALA A 184 4.38 -4.07 -15.17
N ALA A 185 4.18 -2.77 -15.35
CA ALA A 185 2.95 -2.06 -15.00
C ALA A 185 1.73 -2.59 -15.77
N MET A 186 1.86 -2.75 -17.08
CA MET A 186 0.79 -3.33 -17.92
C MET A 186 0.42 -4.74 -17.48
N THR A 187 1.42 -5.56 -17.11
CA THR A 187 1.21 -6.94 -16.66
C THR A 187 0.59 -7.01 -15.27
N SER A 188 1.08 -6.20 -14.33
CA SER A 188 0.66 -6.20 -12.92
C SER A 188 -0.57 -5.36 -12.63
N LYS A 189 -0.98 -4.50 -13.57
CA LYS A 189 -2.02 -3.47 -13.41
C LYS A 189 -1.71 -2.42 -12.33
N VAL A 190 -0.44 -2.25 -12.01
CA VAL A 190 0.07 -1.23 -11.07
C VAL A 190 0.66 -0.07 -11.83
N SER A 191 0.37 1.17 -11.43
CA SER A 191 0.88 2.40 -12.04
C SER A 191 2.39 2.32 -12.32
N SER A 192 2.80 2.59 -13.55
CA SER A 192 4.22 2.60 -13.93
C SER A 192 5.01 3.67 -13.17
N TYR A 193 4.36 4.78 -12.81
CA TYR A 193 4.96 5.86 -12.02
C TYR A 193 5.20 5.40 -10.59
N HIS A 194 4.21 4.73 -9.99
CA HIS A 194 4.36 4.13 -8.67
C HIS A 194 5.49 3.08 -8.64
N LEU A 195 5.54 2.18 -9.63
CA LEU A 195 6.62 1.19 -9.71
C LEU A 195 8.01 1.84 -9.84
N ALA A 196 8.15 2.88 -10.67
CA ALA A 196 9.41 3.60 -10.83
C ALA A 196 9.84 4.28 -9.53
N ALA A 197 8.91 4.95 -8.85
CA ALA A 197 9.16 5.59 -7.55
C ALA A 197 9.53 4.56 -6.48
N ARG A 198 8.82 3.43 -6.40
CA ARG A 198 9.14 2.33 -5.48
C ARG A 198 10.52 1.74 -5.71
N ILE A 199 10.91 1.47 -6.95
CA ILE A 199 12.26 0.99 -7.27
C ILE A 199 13.31 1.98 -6.74
N LYS A 200 13.15 3.28 -7.05
CA LYS A 200 14.06 4.32 -6.58
C LYS A 200 14.14 4.38 -5.05
N GLN A 201 13.02 4.22 -4.37
CA GLN A 201 12.94 4.23 -2.90
C GLN A 201 13.63 3.00 -2.29
N GLU A 202 13.36 1.80 -2.82
CA GLU A 202 13.78 0.53 -2.23
C GLU A 202 15.26 0.19 -2.48
N VAL A 203 15.79 0.54 -3.65
CA VAL A 203 17.17 0.19 -4.03
C VAL A 203 18.07 1.40 -4.21
N GLY A 204 17.54 2.62 -4.04
CA GLY A 204 18.30 3.86 -4.20
C GLY A 204 18.71 4.13 -5.66
N PRO A 205 19.67 5.06 -5.86
CA PRO A 205 20.00 5.53 -7.20
C PRO A 205 21.00 4.64 -7.97
N PHE A 206 21.57 3.61 -7.35
CA PHE A 206 22.70 2.86 -7.92
C PHE A 206 22.33 1.44 -8.34
N LEU A 207 22.73 1.05 -9.55
CA LEU A 207 22.60 -0.32 -10.06
C LEU A 207 23.46 -1.34 -9.31
N SER A 208 24.44 -0.87 -8.53
CA SER A 208 25.30 -1.69 -7.68
C SER A 208 24.66 -2.11 -6.36
N HIS A 209 23.42 -1.65 -6.07
CA HIS A 209 22.72 -2.08 -4.83
C HIS A 209 22.65 -3.61 -4.78
N ALA A 210 23.02 -4.18 -3.63
CA ALA A 210 23.25 -5.61 -3.51
C ALA A 210 22.04 -6.48 -3.90
N SER A 211 20.80 -6.03 -3.61
CA SER A 211 19.58 -6.78 -3.96
C SER A 211 19.33 -6.88 -5.46
N ILE A 212 19.98 -6.03 -6.29
CA ILE A 212 19.80 -5.99 -7.76
C ILE A 212 21.08 -6.10 -8.56
N SER A 213 22.23 -6.31 -7.91
CA SER A 213 23.52 -6.45 -8.57
C SER A 213 23.69 -7.80 -9.30
N GLY A 214 23.04 -8.84 -8.80
CA GLY A 214 23.21 -10.22 -9.26
C GLY A 214 24.56 -10.86 -8.88
N THR A 215 25.31 -10.23 -7.96
CA THR A 215 26.68 -10.67 -7.60
C THR A 215 26.82 -11.18 -6.17
N VAL A 216 25.74 -11.17 -5.39
CA VAL A 216 25.78 -11.61 -3.99
C VAL A 216 26.11 -13.10 -3.90
N GLU A 217 27.11 -13.42 -3.09
CA GLU A 217 27.56 -14.81 -2.91
C GLU A 217 26.42 -15.71 -2.38
N GLY A 218 26.23 -16.87 -2.99
CA GLY A 218 25.10 -17.80 -2.74
C GLY A 218 23.80 -17.42 -3.47
N PHE A 219 23.76 -16.23 -4.12
CA PHE A 219 22.59 -15.70 -4.81
C PHE A 219 22.95 -15.07 -6.18
N LYS A 220 24.02 -15.51 -6.81
CA LYS A 220 24.45 -15.02 -8.13
C LYS A 220 23.34 -15.18 -9.15
N GLY A 221 23.10 -14.12 -9.96
CA GLY A 221 22.06 -14.09 -10.98
C GLY A 221 20.63 -13.96 -10.43
N LEU A 222 20.45 -13.57 -9.15
CA LEU A 222 19.14 -13.30 -8.56
C LEU A 222 18.97 -11.80 -8.25
N TYR A 223 17.73 -11.31 -8.36
CA TYR A 223 17.39 -9.90 -8.29
C TYR A 223 16.12 -9.66 -7.46
N ASN A 224 16.07 -8.57 -6.70
CA ASN A 224 14.88 -8.16 -5.95
C ASN A 224 14.80 -6.63 -5.91
N PHE A 225 13.93 -6.04 -6.73
CA PHE A 225 13.81 -4.58 -6.89
C PHE A 225 12.92 -3.91 -5.83
N TYR A 226 12.12 -4.67 -5.10
CA TYR A 226 11.14 -4.13 -4.15
C TYR A 226 11.35 -4.62 -2.73
N ASN A 227 12.50 -5.22 -2.43
CA ASN A 227 12.84 -5.78 -1.12
C ASN A 227 11.79 -6.75 -0.55
N ILE A 228 11.02 -7.42 -1.41
CA ILE A 228 10.00 -8.39 -1.00
C ILE A 228 10.68 -9.54 -0.23
N GLY A 229 10.18 -9.82 0.98
CA GLY A 229 10.75 -10.85 1.85
C GLY A 229 12.07 -10.47 2.53
N ALA A 230 12.52 -9.21 2.43
CA ALA A 230 13.72 -8.68 3.08
C ALA A 230 13.49 -8.42 4.58
N THR A 231 13.20 -9.48 5.33
CA THR A 231 13.01 -9.41 6.78
C THR A 231 14.32 -9.16 7.51
N SER A 232 14.27 -8.40 8.61
CA SER A 232 15.44 -8.08 9.44
C SER A 232 16.18 -9.35 9.92
N SER A 233 17.51 -9.25 10.01
CA SER A 233 18.38 -10.31 10.51
C SER A 233 19.63 -9.67 11.13
N SER A 234 20.21 -10.33 12.14
CA SER A 234 21.48 -9.94 12.75
C SER A 234 22.69 -10.25 11.88
N GLU A 235 22.53 -11.09 10.84
CA GLU A 235 23.61 -11.47 9.95
C GLU A 235 23.99 -10.33 8.98
N PRO A 236 25.27 -10.21 8.61
CA PRO A 236 25.70 -9.25 7.59
C PRO A 236 24.91 -9.41 6.29
N MET A 237 24.33 -8.30 5.81
CA MET A 237 23.40 -8.28 4.65
C MET A 237 22.18 -9.18 4.82
N GLY A 238 21.79 -9.54 6.05
CA GLY A 238 20.78 -10.55 6.31
C GLY A 238 19.44 -10.22 5.69
N ALA A 239 18.97 -8.99 5.75
CA ALA A 239 17.73 -8.56 5.09
C ALA A 239 17.79 -8.74 3.57
N ILE A 240 18.92 -8.37 2.93
CA ILE A 240 19.14 -8.56 1.48
C ILE A 240 19.15 -10.04 1.12
N LYS A 241 19.89 -10.86 1.86
CA LYS A 241 19.94 -12.31 1.65
C LYS A 241 18.57 -12.94 1.80
N ASN A 242 17.78 -12.51 2.79
CA ASN A 242 16.38 -12.94 2.97
C ASN A 242 15.51 -12.60 1.76
N GLY A 243 15.63 -11.38 1.23
CA GLY A 243 14.94 -10.96 0.02
C GLY A 243 15.38 -11.73 -1.22
N LEU A 244 16.68 -12.04 -1.36
CA LEU A 244 17.21 -12.86 -2.46
C LEU A 244 16.85 -14.34 -2.32
N GLN A 245 16.69 -14.85 -1.09
CA GLN A 245 16.13 -16.19 -0.85
C GLN A 245 14.66 -16.26 -1.32
N TYR A 246 13.87 -15.19 -1.05
CA TYR A 246 12.53 -15.10 -1.62
C TYR A 246 12.56 -15.08 -3.15
N ALA A 247 13.46 -14.31 -3.76
CA ALA A 247 13.65 -14.27 -5.20
C ALA A 247 14.04 -15.63 -5.81
N LYS A 248 14.75 -16.47 -5.05
CA LYS A 248 15.20 -17.80 -5.45
C LYS A 248 14.07 -18.83 -5.48
N ASP A 249 13.27 -18.92 -4.41
CA ASP A 249 12.35 -20.04 -4.19
C ASP A 249 10.99 -19.67 -3.59
N GLY A 250 10.73 -18.36 -3.33
CA GLY A 250 9.47 -17.88 -2.75
C GLY A 250 9.32 -18.21 -1.26
N ARG A 251 10.40 -18.68 -0.57
CA ARG A 251 10.39 -19.03 0.86
C ARG A 251 9.24 -19.96 1.25
N GLY A 252 9.11 -21.07 0.54
CA GLY A 252 8.08 -22.08 0.79
C GLY A 252 6.74 -21.84 0.07
N ALA A 253 6.70 -20.87 -0.84
CA ALA A 253 5.53 -20.66 -1.68
C ALA A 253 5.21 -21.89 -2.55
N SER A 254 3.91 -22.12 -2.81
CA SER A 254 3.47 -23.19 -3.70
C SER A 254 3.96 -22.96 -5.14
N GLU A 255 4.05 -24.01 -5.94
CA GLU A 255 4.45 -23.91 -7.35
C GLU A 255 3.50 -22.99 -8.16
N ALA A 256 2.21 -22.98 -7.84
CA ALA A 256 1.26 -22.05 -8.42
C ALA A 256 1.59 -20.59 -8.08
N THR A 257 1.98 -20.30 -6.85
CA THR A 257 2.41 -18.98 -6.39
C THR A 257 3.72 -18.56 -7.05
N LYS A 258 4.71 -19.47 -7.14
CA LYS A 258 5.97 -19.21 -7.82
C LYS A 258 5.77 -18.88 -9.30
N LYS A 259 4.96 -19.68 -9.99
CA LYS A 259 4.61 -19.42 -11.39
C LYS A 259 3.93 -18.06 -11.57
N LYS A 260 3.02 -17.72 -10.67
CA LYS A 260 2.27 -16.46 -10.69
C LYS A 260 3.20 -15.25 -10.53
N TYR A 261 4.13 -15.31 -9.59
CA TYR A 261 5.08 -14.22 -9.32
C TYR A 261 6.40 -14.35 -10.11
N LEU A 262 6.46 -15.23 -11.11
CA LEU A 262 7.63 -15.43 -11.97
C LEU A 262 8.90 -15.83 -11.22
N ILE A 263 8.77 -16.48 -10.07
CA ILE A 263 9.91 -17.00 -9.31
C ILE A 263 10.48 -18.29 -9.99
N PRO A 264 11.82 -18.43 -10.13
CA PRO A 264 12.88 -17.57 -9.59
C PRO A 264 13.04 -16.25 -10.36
N TRP A 265 13.44 -15.20 -9.63
CA TRP A 265 13.78 -13.89 -10.20
C TRP A 265 15.23 -13.88 -10.69
N ASP A 266 15.52 -14.71 -11.69
CA ASP A 266 16.83 -14.95 -12.28
C ASP A 266 17.16 -13.99 -13.44
N THR A 267 16.24 -13.09 -13.76
CA THR A 267 16.45 -11.96 -14.67
C THR A 267 15.85 -10.70 -14.05
N LYS A 268 16.37 -9.52 -14.42
CA LYS A 268 15.79 -8.25 -13.96
C LYS A 268 14.34 -8.08 -14.42
N ALA A 269 14.00 -8.61 -15.60
CA ALA A 269 12.62 -8.58 -16.10
C ALA A 269 11.67 -9.38 -15.21
N LYS A 270 12.02 -10.61 -14.82
CA LYS A 270 11.20 -11.40 -13.88
C LYS A 270 11.09 -10.74 -12.52
N ALA A 271 12.19 -10.17 -12.00
CA ALA A 271 12.19 -9.51 -10.70
C ALA A 271 11.31 -8.24 -10.65
N VAL A 272 11.40 -7.39 -11.68
CA VAL A 272 10.56 -6.18 -11.77
C VAL A 272 9.10 -6.57 -12.00
N THR A 273 8.80 -7.47 -12.93
CA THR A 273 7.41 -7.85 -13.24
C THR A 273 6.80 -8.70 -12.14
N GLY A 274 7.50 -9.71 -11.64
CA GLY A 274 6.99 -10.59 -10.57
C GLY A 274 6.76 -9.84 -9.27
N GLY A 275 7.68 -8.93 -8.89
CA GLY A 275 7.50 -8.05 -7.75
C GLY A 275 6.35 -7.07 -7.92
N ALA A 276 6.15 -6.51 -9.12
CA ALA A 276 5.01 -5.66 -9.43
C ALA A 276 3.67 -6.41 -9.31
N ILE A 277 3.59 -7.67 -9.77
CA ILE A 277 2.40 -8.51 -9.59
C ILE A 277 2.12 -8.73 -8.10
N PHE A 278 3.15 -9.05 -7.30
CA PHE A 278 3.02 -9.21 -5.85
C PHE A 278 2.45 -7.95 -5.17
N ILE A 279 2.99 -6.76 -5.51
CA ILE A 279 2.51 -5.46 -4.99
C ILE A 279 1.06 -5.22 -5.40
N GLY A 280 0.72 -5.46 -6.67
CA GLY A 280 -0.62 -5.25 -7.21
C GLY A 280 -1.68 -6.07 -6.50
N GLU A 281 -1.41 -7.35 -6.29
CA GLU A 281 -2.38 -8.28 -5.70
C GLU A 281 -2.57 -8.11 -4.20
N SER A 282 -1.56 -7.57 -3.50
CA SER A 282 -1.66 -7.36 -2.06
C SER A 282 -2.74 -6.33 -1.71
N TYR A 283 -2.86 -5.24 -2.49
CA TYR A 283 -3.75 -4.12 -2.17
C TYR A 283 -4.44 -3.52 -3.40
N ILE A 284 -3.66 -3.15 -4.44
CA ILE A 284 -4.12 -2.27 -5.52
C ILE A 284 -5.23 -2.94 -6.34
N ASN A 285 -5.02 -4.18 -6.75
CA ASN A 285 -5.94 -4.93 -7.63
C ASN A 285 -7.15 -5.51 -6.88
N VAL A 286 -7.16 -5.39 -5.55
CA VAL A 286 -8.30 -5.79 -4.72
C VAL A 286 -9.12 -4.59 -4.22
N GLY A 287 -8.98 -3.43 -4.89
CA GLY A 287 -9.80 -2.25 -4.64
C GLY A 287 -9.17 -1.21 -3.70
N GLN A 288 -8.04 -1.52 -3.06
CA GLN A 288 -7.30 -0.58 -2.21
C GLN A 288 -6.21 0.15 -3.01
N ASN A 289 -6.64 0.82 -4.06
CA ASN A 289 -5.76 1.43 -5.08
C ASN A 289 -5.28 2.84 -4.76
N THR A 290 -5.29 3.25 -3.50
CA THR A 290 -4.62 4.44 -2.98
C THR A 290 -3.96 4.11 -1.65
N ILE A 291 -2.91 4.84 -1.25
CA ILE A 291 -2.26 4.61 0.05
C ILE A 291 -3.26 4.81 1.20
N TYR A 292 -4.18 5.77 1.05
CA TYR A 292 -5.27 6.00 2.00
C TYR A 292 -6.18 4.76 2.17
N LEU A 293 -6.61 4.15 1.07
CA LEU A 293 -7.44 2.94 1.11
C LEU A 293 -6.69 1.72 1.66
N GLN A 294 -5.38 1.62 1.41
CA GLN A 294 -4.53 0.57 1.99
C GLN A 294 -4.41 0.71 3.50
N LYS A 295 -4.48 1.94 4.03
CA LYS A 295 -4.44 2.19 5.48
C LYS A 295 -5.78 1.93 6.14
N PHE A 296 -6.88 2.44 5.60
CA PHE A 296 -8.15 2.47 6.33
C PHE A 296 -9.15 1.39 5.89
N ASP A 297 -8.92 0.72 4.76
CA ASP A 297 -9.76 -0.39 4.26
C ASP A 297 -11.26 -0.07 4.29
N VAL A 298 -11.62 1.10 3.76
CA VAL A 298 -13.00 1.64 3.75
C VAL A 298 -13.73 1.40 2.43
N ASN A 299 -13.14 0.66 1.50
CA ASN A 299 -13.72 0.35 0.19
C ASN A 299 -14.06 -1.15 0.08
N ASP A 300 -15.31 -1.48 -0.23
CA ASP A 300 -15.81 -2.85 -0.29
C ASP A 300 -15.51 -3.58 -1.63
N ASP A 301 -14.71 -3.00 -2.52
CA ASP A 301 -14.38 -3.62 -3.81
C ASP A 301 -13.70 -5.00 -3.65
N ARG A 302 -13.07 -5.25 -2.52
CA ARG A 302 -12.44 -6.52 -2.17
C ARG A 302 -13.44 -7.62 -1.78
N GLY A 303 -14.68 -7.26 -1.39
CA GLY A 303 -15.70 -8.20 -0.90
C GLY A 303 -15.34 -8.85 0.43
N GLY A 304 -14.46 -8.25 1.22
CA GLY A 304 -14.04 -8.71 2.56
C GLY A 304 -14.71 -7.94 3.69
N ILE A 305 -14.23 -8.20 4.92
CA ILE A 305 -14.63 -7.42 6.09
C ILE A 305 -13.83 -6.12 6.05
N LEU A 306 -14.51 -4.98 5.99
CA LEU A 306 -13.91 -3.65 6.04
C LEU A 306 -13.08 -3.43 7.31
N PHE A 307 -12.15 -2.50 7.26
CA PHE A 307 -11.26 -2.11 8.37
C PHE A 307 -10.32 -3.22 8.86
N THR A 308 -10.12 -4.29 8.11
CA THR A 308 -9.30 -5.45 8.54
C THR A 308 -8.04 -5.67 7.70
N HIS A 309 -8.04 -5.25 6.44
CA HIS A 309 -6.91 -5.42 5.54
C HIS A 309 -6.09 -4.13 5.43
N GLN A 310 -5.33 -3.84 6.48
CA GLN A 310 -4.53 -2.63 6.64
C GLN A 310 -3.04 -2.97 6.69
N TYR A 311 -2.20 -2.15 6.03
CA TYR A 311 -0.79 -2.49 5.84
C TYR A 311 0.13 -2.00 6.96
N MET A 312 -0.32 -1.03 7.81
CA MET A 312 0.45 -0.57 8.97
C MET A 312 -0.42 0.12 10.03
N THR A 313 0.15 0.26 11.24
CA THR A 313 -0.53 0.82 12.40
C THR A 313 -0.40 2.35 12.54
N ASN A 314 0.65 2.98 12.01
CA ASN A 314 0.79 4.44 12.05
C ASN A 314 -0.42 5.12 11.39
N VAL A 315 -1.18 5.90 12.17
CA VAL A 315 -2.42 6.55 11.69
C VAL A 315 -2.19 7.58 10.58
N LEU A 316 -0.99 8.19 10.52
CA LEU A 316 -0.59 9.15 9.50
C LEU A 316 0.31 8.55 8.41
N ALA A 317 0.41 7.23 8.32
CA ALA A 317 1.20 6.55 7.32
C ALA A 317 0.90 7.01 5.89
N PRO A 318 -0.38 7.12 5.44
CA PRO A 318 -0.67 7.54 4.08
C PRO A 318 -0.04 8.88 3.70
N TYR A 319 -0.11 9.83 4.62
CA TYR A 319 0.52 11.14 4.42
C TYR A 319 2.05 11.06 4.40
N SER A 320 2.63 10.30 5.32
CA SER A 320 4.09 10.18 5.42
C SER A 320 4.69 9.50 4.20
N GLU A 321 4.07 8.44 3.72
CA GLU A 321 4.55 7.68 2.55
C GLU A 321 4.35 8.43 1.24
N SER A 322 3.20 9.09 1.07
CA SER A 322 2.94 9.88 -0.13
C SER A 322 3.92 11.04 -0.35
N LYS A 323 4.67 11.43 0.67
CA LYS A 323 5.74 12.46 0.55
C LYS A 323 7.07 11.89 0.09
N SER A 324 7.30 10.60 0.27
CA SER A 324 8.56 9.95 -0.08
C SER A 324 8.53 9.27 -1.45
N THR A 325 7.34 9.13 -2.02
CA THR A 325 7.11 8.65 -3.39
C THR A 325 7.10 9.80 -4.37
#